data_596b1d60b2facaa41db2a2016e945247
#
_entry.id   596b1d60b2facaa41db2a2016e945247
#
_cell.length_a   1.000
_cell.length_b   1.000
_cell.length_c   1.000
_cell.angle_alpha   90.00
_cell.angle_beta   90.00
_cell.angle_gamma   90.00
#
_symmetry.space_group_name_H-M   'P 1'
#
loop_
_entity.id
_entity.type
_entity.pdbx_description
1 polymer ?
#
loop_
_entity_poly.entity_id
_entity_poly.type
_entity_poly.pdbx_seq_one_letter_code
_entity_poly.pdbx_strand_id
1 'polypeptide(L)'
;MRKVRFFLFICILIIPNLSFSDDKFLPNIAELVEDTSAAVVNVSVTKTVKTQSRHSPFPGSPKGFPFDDFFNFPFEEPKQQRERKISSGGSGFIISKDGYILTNHHVVADATEIVISLNDRREFKANLIGSDEKSDVALLKINTNEALPYLSLGNSDEIRVGDWVVAIGSPYRLNFSVTAGIVSAKSRSIPDQGTSYIPFIQSDVAINPGNSGGPLFNLKGEVIGINAMIYSSGGGYMGISFTIPINYASEIIDQLKNDGVVSRGWLGVSVQEVTKDLADSFKLGNPRGALIGNVLKDSPAERAGLKNGDVILSFNKQKIIYSGDLPLIVGRIKPDTTVDAVIFRSGIEKKMRVKVGVLEEIK
;
A
#
# COMPACT_ATOMS: atom_id res chain seq x y z
N MET A 1 -36.80 -62.00 64.98
CA MET A 1 -35.83 -61.86 63.89
C MET A 1 -36.36 -60.82 62.94
N ARG A 2 -35.80 -59.56 63.03
CA ARG A 2 -36.19 -58.38 62.25
C ARG A 2 -35.30 -58.35 60.99
N LYS A 3 -35.89 -58.41 59.78
CA LYS A 3 -35.17 -58.21 58.51
C LYS A 3 -35.07 -56.74 58.22
N VAL A 4 -33.81 -56.17 58.21
CA VAL A 4 -33.50 -54.86 57.75
C VAL A 4 -33.36 -54.90 56.22
N ARG A 5 -34.24 -54.16 55.49
CA ARG A 5 -34.11 -53.94 54.07
C ARG A 5 -33.25 -52.70 53.82
N PHE A 6 -32.08 -52.93 53.23
CA PHE A 6 -31.20 -51.86 52.73
C PHE A 6 -31.74 -51.34 51.41
N PHE A 7 -32.16 -50.09 51.34
CA PHE A 7 -32.52 -49.39 50.11
C PHE A 7 -31.25 -48.69 49.57
N LEU A 8 -30.69 -49.15 48.49
CA LEU A 8 -29.57 -48.52 47.77
C LEU A 8 -30.13 -47.38 46.91
N PHE A 9 -29.90 -46.12 47.31
CA PHE A 9 -30.22 -44.95 46.54
C PHE A 9 -29.07 -44.71 45.53
N ILE A 10 -29.30 -45.02 44.22
CA ILE A 10 -28.36 -44.66 43.16
C ILE A 10 -28.65 -43.22 42.77
N CYS A 11 -27.81 -42.27 43.23
CA CYS A 11 -27.77 -40.91 42.71
C CYS A 11 -27.13 -40.92 41.31
N ILE A 12 -27.93 -40.83 40.26
CA ILE A 12 -27.45 -40.57 38.91
C ILE A 12 -27.06 -39.09 38.86
N LEU A 13 -25.78 -38.82 38.91
CA LEU A 13 -25.19 -37.49 38.63
C LEU A 13 -25.35 -37.26 37.12
N ILE A 14 -26.37 -36.48 36.73
CA ILE A 14 -26.46 -35.89 35.39
C ILE A 14 -25.42 -34.79 35.35
N ILE A 15 -24.24 -35.08 34.78
CA ILE A 15 -23.25 -34.05 34.40
C ILE A 15 -23.80 -33.46 33.10
N PRO A 16 -24.19 -32.16 33.09
CA PRO A 16 -24.49 -31.52 31.83
C PRO A 16 -23.20 -31.52 31.00
N ASN A 17 -23.20 -32.16 29.85
CA ASN A 17 -22.18 -31.97 28.84
C ASN A 17 -22.26 -30.51 28.40
N LEU A 18 -21.53 -29.64 29.07
CA LEU A 18 -21.16 -28.33 28.56
C LEU A 18 -20.19 -28.59 27.39
N SER A 19 -20.76 -28.81 26.21
CA SER A 19 -20.02 -28.69 24.97
C SER A 19 -19.63 -27.22 24.86
N PHE A 20 -18.46 -26.87 25.37
CA PHE A 20 -17.80 -25.63 24.96
C PHE A 20 -17.41 -25.81 23.49
N SER A 21 -18.29 -25.41 22.59
CA SER A 21 -17.92 -25.15 21.21
C SER A 21 -17.13 -23.84 21.22
N ASP A 22 -15.87 -23.93 21.57
CA ASP A 22 -14.91 -22.83 21.46
C ASP A 22 -14.40 -22.73 20.01
N ASP A 23 -15.32 -22.67 19.04
CA ASP A 23 -15.00 -22.35 17.63
C ASP A 23 -14.69 -20.86 17.41
N LYS A 24 -14.48 -20.08 18.48
CA LYS A 24 -14.32 -18.62 18.38
C LYS A 24 -12.86 -18.13 18.35
N PHE A 25 -11.87 -19.01 18.39
CA PHE A 25 -10.47 -18.60 18.46
C PHE A 25 -9.79 -18.35 17.11
N LEU A 26 -10.29 -18.92 16.02
CA LEU A 26 -9.73 -18.72 14.67
C LEU A 26 -10.74 -18.03 13.77
N PRO A 27 -10.30 -17.08 12.91
CA PRO A 27 -11.19 -16.43 11.97
C PRO A 27 -11.69 -17.41 10.90
N ASN A 28 -12.98 -17.30 10.53
CA ASN A 28 -13.55 -18.06 9.42
C ASN A 28 -13.17 -17.39 8.09
N ILE A 29 -11.94 -17.65 7.64
CA ILE A 29 -11.42 -17.08 6.40
C ILE A 29 -12.14 -17.64 5.18
N ALA A 30 -12.64 -18.88 5.24
CA ALA A 30 -13.32 -19.50 4.10
C ALA A 30 -14.60 -18.75 3.71
N GLU A 31 -15.44 -18.40 4.70
CA GLU A 31 -16.65 -17.60 4.48
C GLU A 31 -16.34 -16.21 3.92
N LEU A 32 -15.32 -15.53 4.45
CA LEU A 32 -14.86 -14.23 3.93
C LEU A 32 -14.47 -14.34 2.45
N VAL A 33 -13.76 -15.42 2.06
CA VAL A 33 -13.34 -15.66 0.68
C VAL A 33 -14.52 -15.93 -0.24
N GLU A 34 -15.50 -16.74 0.19
CA GLU A 34 -16.73 -17.01 -0.56
C GLU A 34 -17.49 -15.70 -0.86
N ASP A 35 -17.60 -14.81 0.11
CA ASP A 35 -18.35 -13.56 -0.02
C ASP A 35 -17.63 -12.50 -0.88
N THR A 36 -16.29 -12.49 -0.88
CA THR A 36 -15.53 -11.37 -1.46
C THR A 36 -14.82 -11.71 -2.76
N SER A 37 -14.47 -12.97 -3.00
CA SER A 37 -13.62 -13.37 -4.13
C SER A 37 -14.20 -13.05 -5.51
N ALA A 38 -15.53 -12.99 -5.64
CA ALA A 38 -16.21 -12.70 -6.91
C ALA A 38 -15.87 -11.30 -7.46
N ALA A 39 -15.51 -10.36 -6.60
CA ALA A 39 -15.16 -8.99 -6.99
C ALA A 39 -13.65 -8.75 -7.13
N VAL A 40 -12.82 -9.76 -6.82
CA VAL A 40 -11.37 -9.72 -7.10
C VAL A 40 -11.13 -10.17 -8.54
N VAL A 41 -10.32 -9.44 -9.27
CA VAL A 41 -10.13 -9.62 -10.71
C VAL A 41 -8.67 -9.80 -11.07
N ASN A 42 -8.42 -10.48 -12.17
CA ASN A 42 -7.11 -10.47 -12.83
C ASN A 42 -7.01 -9.25 -13.75
N VAL A 43 -5.89 -8.56 -13.67
CA VAL A 43 -5.53 -7.44 -14.55
C VAL A 43 -4.42 -7.90 -15.47
N SER A 44 -4.75 -8.14 -16.73
CA SER A 44 -3.79 -8.50 -17.78
C SER A 44 -3.48 -7.28 -18.63
N VAL A 45 -2.21 -7.00 -18.86
CA VAL A 45 -1.76 -5.87 -19.67
C VAL A 45 -0.87 -6.34 -20.80
N THR A 46 -1.00 -5.67 -21.94
CA THR A 46 -0.11 -5.82 -23.09
C THR A 46 0.71 -4.55 -23.24
N LYS A 47 2.03 -4.69 -23.31
CA LYS A 47 2.98 -3.58 -23.56
C LYS A 47 3.63 -3.82 -24.92
N THR A 48 3.81 -2.76 -25.70
CA THR A 48 4.55 -2.81 -26.97
C THR A 48 5.95 -2.25 -26.73
N VAL A 49 6.95 -3.11 -26.72
CA VAL A 49 8.35 -2.70 -26.56
C VAL A 49 9.01 -2.59 -27.93
N LYS A 50 9.48 -1.39 -28.28
CA LYS A 50 10.36 -1.17 -29.44
C LYS A 50 11.78 -1.54 -29.04
N THR A 51 12.27 -2.68 -29.49
CA THR A 51 13.63 -3.12 -29.21
C THR A 51 14.61 -2.26 -30.03
N GLN A 52 15.13 -1.18 -29.44
CA GLN A 52 16.35 -0.56 -29.93
C GLN A 52 17.54 -1.36 -29.41
N SER A 53 18.29 -1.98 -30.31
CA SER A 53 19.59 -2.61 -29.97
C SER A 53 20.56 -1.54 -29.48
N ARG A 54 20.55 -1.22 -28.20
CA ARG A 54 21.68 -0.53 -27.58
C ARG A 54 22.64 -1.61 -27.06
N HIS A 55 23.70 -1.83 -27.79
CA HIS A 55 24.93 -2.38 -27.21
C HIS A 55 25.40 -1.36 -26.15
N SER A 56 25.16 -1.64 -24.91
CA SER A 56 25.85 -0.94 -23.82
C SER A 56 27.15 -1.68 -23.56
N PRO A 57 28.31 -1.06 -23.79
CA PRO A 57 29.61 -1.68 -23.53
C PRO A 57 30.03 -1.63 -22.06
N PHE A 58 29.17 -1.21 -21.14
CA PHE A 58 29.51 -1.11 -19.73
C PHE A 58 28.57 -1.94 -18.84
N PRO A 59 29.10 -2.90 -18.05
CA PRO A 59 28.35 -3.52 -16.97
C PRO A 59 28.29 -2.53 -15.79
N GLY A 60 27.10 -2.05 -15.42
CA GLY A 60 26.91 -1.21 -14.24
C GLY A 60 25.96 -0.02 -14.38
N SER A 61 25.04 0.01 -15.36
CA SER A 61 23.97 1.00 -15.37
C SER A 61 23.02 0.76 -14.19
N PRO A 62 22.62 1.81 -13.42
CA PRO A 62 21.57 1.66 -12.42
C PRO A 62 20.31 1.15 -13.10
N LYS A 63 19.83 0.00 -12.69
CA LYS A 63 18.55 -0.54 -13.14
C LYS A 63 17.44 0.38 -12.62
N GLY A 64 16.49 0.70 -13.49
CA GLY A 64 15.29 1.44 -13.10
C GLY A 64 14.49 0.65 -12.06
N PHE A 65 13.64 1.31 -11.36
CA PHE A 65 12.69 0.92 -10.34
C PHE A 65 12.78 -0.46 -9.67
N PRO A 66 12.61 -0.53 -8.33
CA PRO A 66 12.69 -1.76 -7.53
C PRO A 66 11.69 -2.85 -7.91
N PHE A 67 10.73 -2.53 -8.79
CA PHE A 67 9.69 -3.45 -9.25
C PHE A 67 10.04 -4.23 -10.53
N ASP A 68 11.03 -3.79 -11.32
CA ASP A 68 11.35 -4.43 -12.60
C ASP A 68 11.85 -5.87 -12.42
N ASP A 69 12.61 -6.15 -11.36
CA ASP A 69 13.12 -7.50 -11.08
C ASP A 69 12.02 -8.46 -10.56
N PHE A 70 10.90 -7.94 -10.06
CA PHE A 70 9.80 -8.75 -9.51
C PHE A 70 8.87 -9.30 -10.60
N PHE A 71 8.82 -8.65 -11.78
CA PHE A 71 7.94 -9.02 -12.88
C PHE A 71 8.65 -9.57 -14.13
N ASN A 72 9.97 -9.46 -14.21
CA ASN A 72 10.75 -9.94 -15.35
C ASN A 72 11.20 -11.39 -15.15
N PHE A 73 10.45 -12.36 -15.66
CA PHE A 73 10.94 -13.71 -15.88
C PHE A 73 11.70 -13.80 -17.21
N PRO A 74 12.94 -14.33 -17.24
CA PRO A 74 13.69 -14.49 -18.47
C PRO A 74 13.16 -15.71 -19.25
N PHE A 75 12.41 -15.47 -20.30
CA PHE A 75 12.29 -16.42 -21.41
C PHE A 75 13.21 -15.95 -22.54
N GLU A 76 14.30 -16.66 -22.74
CA GLU A 76 15.18 -16.42 -23.89
C GLU A 76 14.54 -16.97 -25.18
N GLU A 77 14.34 -16.09 -26.17
CA GLU A 77 14.17 -16.47 -27.57
C GLU A 77 14.85 -15.48 -28.53
N PRO A 78 15.23 -15.94 -29.78
CA PRO A 78 16.29 -15.33 -30.56
C PRO A 78 15.88 -14.08 -31.34
N LYS A 79 16.91 -13.28 -31.60
CA LYS A 79 16.98 -11.97 -32.25
C LYS A 79 16.27 -11.86 -33.60
N GLN A 80 15.22 -11.03 -33.66
CA GLN A 80 14.85 -10.28 -34.87
C GLN A 80 14.16 -8.98 -34.45
N GLN A 81 14.50 -7.86 -35.13
CA GLN A 81 13.83 -6.57 -34.93
C GLN A 81 12.33 -6.70 -35.26
N ARG A 82 11.51 -6.81 -34.24
CA ARG A 82 10.04 -6.75 -34.34
C ARG A 82 9.54 -6.07 -33.07
N GLU A 83 8.50 -5.24 -33.22
CA GLU A 83 7.70 -4.81 -32.09
C GLU A 83 7.26 -6.06 -31.33
N ARG A 84 7.72 -6.20 -30.09
CA ARG A 84 7.39 -7.35 -29.25
C ARG A 84 6.27 -6.94 -28.31
N LYS A 85 5.17 -7.64 -28.39
CA LYS A 85 4.12 -7.55 -27.37
C LYS A 85 4.54 -8.39 -26.16
N ILE A 86 4.69 -7.76 -25.02
CA ILE A 86 4.95 -8.43 -23.75
C ILE A 86 3.65 -8.38 -22.95
N SER A 87 3.22 -9.54 -22.43
CA SER A 87 2.08 -9.61 -21.51
C SER A 87 2.60 -9.71 -20.09
N SER A 88 2.10 -8.85 -19.22
CA SER A 88 2.30 -8.91 -17.77
C SER A 88 0.93 -8.75 -17.09
N GLY A 89 0.87 -8.89 -15.78
CA GLY A 89 -0.38 -8.74 -15.09
C GLY A 89 -0.25 -8.78 -13.58
N GLY A 90 -1.34 -8.46 -12.93
CA GLY A 90 -1.50 -8.47 -11.48
C GLY A 90 -2.96 -8.73 -11.14
N SER A 91 -3.34 -8.28 -9.98
CA SER A 91 -4.70 -8.31 -9.46
C SER A 91 -5.32 -6.94 -9.43
N GLY A 92 -6.62 -6.90 -9.28
CA GLY A 92 -7.41 -5.73 -8.98
C GLY A 92 -8.67 -6.11 -8.25
N PHE A 93 -9.50 -5.13 -7.92
CA PHE A 93 -10.80 -5.40 -7.34
C PHE A 93 -11.81 -4.32 -7.72
N ILE A 94 -13.06 -4.74 -7.91
CA ILE A 94 -14.18 -3.88 -8.29
C ILE A 94 -14.67 -3.16 -7.04
N ILE A 95 -14.80 -1.83 -7.13
CA ILE A 95 -15.23 -0.97 -6.00
C ILE A 95 -16.62 -0.36 -6.18
N SER A 96 -17.24 -0.58 -7.34
CA SER A 96 -18.56 -0.02 -7.62
C SER A 96 -19.34 -0.84 -8.65
N LYS A 97 -20.67 -0.76 -8.56
CA LYS A 97 -21.61 -1.46 -9.47
C LYS A 97 -21.43 -1.06 -10.93
N ASP A 98 -20.98 0.16 -11.17
CA ASP A 98 -20.77 0.71 -12.52
C ASP A 98 -19.41 0.36 -13.10
N GLY A 99 -18.57 -0.43 -12.38
CA GLY A 99 -17.36 -1.06 -12.92
C GLY A 99 -16.07 -0.26 -12.75
N TYR A 100 -15.94 0.56 -11.70
CA TYR A 100 -14.64 1.07 -11.29
C TYR A 100 -13.82 -0.04 -10.59
N ILE A 101 -12.53 -0.09 -10.92
CA ILE A 101 -11.59 -1.11 -10.44
C ILE A 101 -10.33 -0.43 -9.94
N LEU A 102 -9.83 -0.88 -8.80
CA LEU A 102 -8.54 -0.48 -8.26
C LEU A 102 -7.48 -1.52 -8.53
N THR A 103 -6.28 -1.04 -8.82
CA THR A 103 -5.06 -1.83 -8.92
C THR A 103 -3.85 -0.94 -8.64
N ASN A 104 -2.63 -1.46 -8.77
CA ASN A 104 -1.42 -0.66 -8.67
C ASN A 104 -1.08 0.03 -10.01
N HIS A 105 -0.41 1.19 -9.91
CA HIS A 105 0.16 1.88 -11.08
C HIS A 105 1.13 0.98 -11.83
N HIS A 106 2.09 0.34 -11.14
CA HIS A 106 3.12 -0.49 -11.78
C HIS A 106 2.54 -1.68 -12.56
N VAL A 107 1.33 -2.16 -12.21
CA VAL A 107 0.62 -3.21 -12.97
C VAL A 107 0.21 -2.71 -14.35
N VAL A 108 -0.24 -1.45 -14.47
CA VAL A 108 -0.80 -0.86 -15.70
C VAL A 108 0.09 0.15 -16.38
N ALA A 109 1.25 0.47 -15.82
CA ALA A 109 2.22 1.41 -16.41
C ALA A 109 2.59 0.96 -17.84
N ASP A 110 2.64 1.90 -18.78
CA ASP A 110 2.95 1.68 -20.20
C ASP A 110 2.05 0.65 -20.93
N ALA A 111 0.88 0.33 -20.36
CA ALA A 111 -0.05 -0.60 -20.99
C ALA A 111 -0.63 -0.01 -22.28
N THR A 112 -0.54 -0.76 -23.37
CA THR A 112 -1.25 -0.44 -24.63
C THR A 112 -2.65 -1.02 -24.67
N GLU A 113 -2.90 -2.08 -23.91
CA GLU A 113 -4.21 -2.71 -23.73
C GLU A 113 -4.30 -3.29 -22.32
N ILE A 114 -5.46 -3.09 -21.67
CA ILE A 114 -5.77 -3.61 -20.35
C ILE A 114 -7.02 -4.48 -20.48
N VAL A 115 -6.93 -5.74 -20.01
CA VAL A 115 -8.02 -6.70 -19.99
C VAL A 115 -8.24 -7.15 -18.56
N ILE A 116 -9.48 -7.06 -18.10
CA ILE A 116 -9.94 -7.53 -16.79
C ILE A 116 -10.63 -8.88 -16.98
N SER A 117 -10.17 -9.90 -16.26
CA SER A 117 -10.83 -11.19 -16.22
C SER A 117 -11.43 -11.41 -14.84
N LEU A 118 -12.74 -11.68 -14.78
CA LEU A 118 -13.47 -11.99 -13.56
C LEU A 118 -13.27 -13.46 -13.18
N ASN A 119 -13.69 -13.82 -11.96
CA ASN A 119 -13.63 -15.20 -11.47
C ASN A 119 -14.48 -16.18 -12.31
N ASP A 120 -15.60 -15.73 -12.82
CA ASP A 120 -16.50 -16.49 -13.70
C ASP A 120 -16.02 -16.56 -15.15
N ARG A 121 -14.81 -16.10 -15.43
CA ARG A 121 -14.13 -16.06 -16.75
C ARG A 121 -14.67 -15.04 -17.74
N ARG A 122 -15.58 -14.15 -17.33
CA ARG A 122 -15.94 -13.00 -18.18
C ARG A 122 -14.72 -12.09 -18.32
N GLU A 123 -14.50 -11.59 -19.54
CA GLU A 123 -13.39 -10.68 -19.87
C GLU A 123 -13.93 -9.35 -20.38
N PHE A 124 -13.31 -8.26 -19.94
CA PHE A 124 -13.68 -6.91 -20.31
C PHE A 124 -12.43 -6.09 -20.65
N LYS A 125 -12.50 -5.30 -21.71
CA LYS A 125 -11.51 -4.24 -21.93
C LYS A 125 -11.73 -3.14 -20.91
N ALA A 126 -10.64 -2.70 -20.28
CA ALA A 126 -10.68 -1.61 -19.32
C ALA A 126 -10.03 -0.35 -19.88
N ASN A 127 -10.60 0.79 -19.51
CA ASN A 127 -10.01 2.10 -19.73
C ASN A 127 -9.27 2.54 -18.47
N LEU A 128 -8.06 3.06 -18.63
CA LEU A 128 -7.35 3.75 -17.56
C LEU A 128 -7.99 5.12 -17.37
N ILE A 129 -8.59 5.36 -16.20
CA ILE A 129 -9.15 6.65 -15.80
C ILE A 129 -8.03 7.59 -15.36
N GLY A 130 -7.08 7.06 -14.58
CA GLY A 130 -5.89 7.74 -14.17
C GLY A 130 -5.01 6.83 -13.33
N SER A 131 -3.75 7.16 -13.22
CA SER A 131 -2.82 6.47 -12.34
C SER A 131 -1.78 7.43 -11.79
N ASP A 132 -1.23 7.08 -10.65
CA ASP A 132 -0.24 7.89 -9.98
C ASP A 132 0.93 7.01 -9.49
N GLU A 133 2.09 7.28 -10.04
CA GLU A 133 3.31 6.53 -9.78
C GLU A 133 3.77 6.64 -8.32
N LYS A 134 3.70 7.84 -7.74
CA LYS A 134 4.19 8.09 -6.37
C LYS A 134 3.35 7.43 -5.28
N SER A 135 2.08 7.17 -5.53
CA SER A 135 1.20 6.42 -4.62
C SER A 135 1.04 4.97 -5.04
N ASP A 136 1.54 4.61 -6.23
CA ASP A 136 1.36 3.30 -6.85
C ASP A 136 -0.11 2.86 -6.93
N VAL A 137 -1.02 3.80 -7.24
CA VAL A 137 -2.47 3.57 -7.38
C VAL A 137 -2.91 3.84 -8.81
N ALA A 138 -3.76 2.97 -9.33
CA ALA A 138 -4.43 3.15 -10.62
C ALA A 138 -5.93 2.88 -10.50
N LEU A 139 -6.72 3.71 -11.19
CA LEU A 139 -8.16 3.60 -11.32
C LEU A 139 -8.51 3.21 -12.76
N LEU A 140 -9.18 2.07 -12.89
CA LEU A 140 -9.65 1.54 -14.17
C LEU A 140 -11.18 1.60 -14.23
N LYS A 141 -11.72 1.52 -15.44
CA LYS A 141 -13.16 1.46 -15.72
C LYS A 141 -13.46 0.43 -16.78
N ILE A 142 -14.33 -0.52 -16.46
CA ILE A 142 -14.97 -1.39 -17.47
C ILE A 142 -16.40 -0.91 -17.73
N ASN A 143 -16.84 -1.05 -18.97
CA ASN A 143 -18.19 -0.70 -19.40
C ASN A 143 -18.96 -1.99 -19.66
N THR A 144 -20.03 -2.19 -18.90
CA THR A 144 -20.94 -3.34 -19.06
C THR A 144 -22.33 -2.96 -18.57
N ASN A 145 -23.34 -3.58 -19.16
CA ASN A 145 -24.73 -3.51 -18.68
C ASN A 145 -25.06 -4.62 -17.67
N GLU A 146 -24.10 -5.50 -17.40
CA GLU A 146 -24.28 -6.61 -16.46
C GLU A 146 -24.05 -6.16 -15.03
N ALA A 147 -24.74 -6.79 -14.09
CA ALA A 147 -24.47 -6.57 -12.68
C ALA A 147 -23.07 -7.09 -12.30
N LEU A 148 -22.28 -6.24 -11.70
CA LEU A 148 -20.95 -6.59 -11.20
C LEU A 148 -20.96 -6.75 -9.68
N PRO A 149 -20.28 -7.77 -9.14
CA PRO A 149 -19.94 -7.80 -7.73
C PRO A 149 -18.97 -6.67 -7.42
N TYR A 150 -19.03 -6.10 -6.23
CA TYR A 150 -18.09 -5.06 -5.80
C TYR A 150 -17.81 -5.16 -4.30
N LEU A 151 -16.65 -4.67 -3.87
CA LEU A 151 -16.20 -4.72 -2.49
C LEU A 151 -16.52 -3.42 -1.75
N SER A 152 -16.82 -3.56 -0.45
CA SER A 152 -16.91 -2.45 0.46
C SER A 152 -15.52 -2.02 0.92
N LEU A 153 -15.26 -0.71 0.89
CA LEU A 153 -14.04 -0.15 1.43
C LEU A 153 -14.23 0.07 2.94
N GLY A 154 -13.27 -0.43 3.72
CA GLY A 154 -13.24 -0.28 5.17
C GLY A 154 -12.49 0.98 5.60
N ASN A 155 -12.08 1.01 6.88
CA ASN A 155 -11.32 2.11 7.46
C ASN A 155 -9.92 1.64 7.88
N SER A 156 -8.90 1.98 7.08
CA SER A 156 -7.50 1.60 7.37
C SER A 156 -6.90 2.33 8.58
N ASP A 157 -7.51 3.40 9.07
CA ASP A 157 -7.01 4.11 10.25
C ASP A 157 -7.37 3.38 11.54
N GLU A 158 -8.44 2.58 11.53
CA GLU A 158 -8.93 1.82 12.69
C GLU A 158 -8.20 0.50 12.94
N ILE A 159 -7.47 -0.03 11.94
CA ILE A 159 -6.72 -1.27 12.12
C ILE A 159 -5.63 -1.12 13.18
N ARG A 160 -5.30 -2.20 13.88
CA ARG A 160 -4.29 -2.24 14.92
C ARG A 160 -3.22 -3.27 14.59
N VAL A 161 -2.04 -3.07 15.09
CA VAL A 161 -0.99 -4.09 15.07
C VAL A 161 -1.49 -5.34 15.79
N GLY A 162 -1.39 -6.50 15.16
CA GLY A 162 -1.90 -7.78 15.63
C GLY A 162 -3.28 -8.16 15.09
N ASP A 163 -4.03 -7.26 14.44
CA ASP A 163 -5.30 -7.61 13.80
C ASP A 163 -5.05 -8.55 12.62
N TRP A 164 -5.91 -9.58 12.48
CA TRP A 164 -5.90 -10.50 11.35
C TRP A 164 -6.27 -9.79 10.05
N VAL A 165 -5.56 -10.16 8.99
CA VAL A 165 -5.79 -9.64 7.63
C VAL A 165 -5.66 -10.76 6.60
N VAL A 166 -6.40 -10.63 5.50
CA VAL A 166 -6.46 -11.63 4.42
C VAL A 166 -6.20 -10.93 3.10
N ALA A 167 -5.24 -11.42 2.31
CA ALA A 167 -5.03 -10.99 0.94
C ALA A 167 -5.63 -12.01 -0.03
N ILE A 168 -6.31 -11.49 -1.06
CA ILE A 168 -6.80 -12.30 -2.17
C ILE A 168 -6.20 -11.70 -3.45
N GLY A 169 -5.59 -12.55 -4.26
CA GLY A 169 -5.08 -12.20 -5.57
C GLY A 169 -5.57 -13.17 -6.64
N SER A 170 -5.46 -12.79 -7.90
CA SER A 170 -5.78 -13.62 -9.06
C SER A 170 -4.56 -13.74 -9.99
N PRO A 171 -3.47 -14.39 -9.53
CA PRO A 171 -2.25 -14.48 -10.31
C PRO A 171 -2.44 -15.36 -11.55
N TYR A 172 -1.80 -14.99 -12.66
CA TYR A 172 -1.64 -15.82 -13.87
C TYR A 172 -2.94 -16.36 -14.51
N ARG A 173 -4.10 -15.70 -14.32
CA ARG A 173 -5.41 -16.23 -14.75
C ARG A 173 -5.74 -17.62 -14.14
N LEU A 174 -5.03 -17.99 -13.09
CA LEU A 174 -5.31 -19.19 -12.28
C LEU A 174 -6.33 -18.78 -11.20
N ASN A 175 -6.99 -19.78 -10.64
CA ASN A 175 -7.92 -19.58 -9.52
C ASN A 175 -7.24 -18.77 -8.41
N PHE A 176 -8.03 -18.06 -7.61
CA PHE A 176 -7.54 -17.18 -6.54
C PHE A 176 -6.46 -17.82 -5.67
N SER A 177 -5.51 -16.96 -5.27
CA SER A 177 -4.60 -17.26 -4.17
C SER A 177 -5.05 -16.46 -2.95
N VAL A 178 -5.26 -17.14 -1.86
CA VAL A 178 -5.65 -16.56 -0.56
C VAL A 178 -4.49 -16.74 0.40
N THR A 179 -4.09 -15.67 1.05
CA THR A 179 -3.09 -15.71 2.10
C THR A 179 -3.56 -14.91 3.30
N ALA A 180 -3.23 -15.34 4.51
CA ALA A 180 -3.65 -14.69 5.75
C ALA A 180 -2.44 -14.44 6.65
N GLY A 181 -2.54 -13.45 7.49
CA GLY A 181 -1.54 -13.06 8.45
C GLY A 181 -2.08 -11.96 9.37
N ILE A 182 -1.17 -11.18 9.95
CA ILE A 182 -1.51 -10.08 10.85
C ILE A 182 -0.88 -8.77 10.40
N VAL A 183 -1.44 -7.67 10.85
CA VAL A 183 -0.80 -6.36 10.74
C VAL A 183 0.43 -6.34 11.64
N SER A 184 1.61 -6.16 11.07
CA SER A 184 2.89 -6.10 11.80
C SER A 184 3.27 -4.68 12.19
N ALA A 185 2.93 -3.68 11.37
CA ALA A 185 3.16 -2.25 11.65
C ALA A 185 2.24 -1.37 10.81
N LYS A 186 2.14 -0.09 11.18
CA LYS A 186 1.38 0.93 10.44
C LYS A 186 2.29 2.11 10.08
N SER A 187 1.89 2.86 9.06
CA SER A 187 2.54 4.10 8.62
C SER A 187 4.04 3.94 8.35
N ARG A 188 4.44 2.80 7.76
CA ARG A 188 5.83 2.59 7.35
C ARG A 188 6.15 3.40 6.09
N SER A 189 7.11 4.30 6.20
CA SER A 189 7.75 4.94 5.05
C SER A 189 8.97 4.12 4.63
N ILE A 190 9.16 3.96 3.32
CA ILE A 190 10.32 3.25 2.74
C ILE A 190 11.08 4.29 1.90
N PRO A 191 12.13 4.96 2.47
CA PRO A 191 12.71 6.15 1.87
C PRO A 191 13.39 5.93 0.51
N ASP A 192 14.04 4.80 0.30
CA ASP A 192 14.96 4.62 -0.82
C ASP A 192 14.33 4.05 -2.10
N GLN A 193 12.98 3.94 -2.14
CA GLN A 193 12.28 3.27 -3.24
C GLN A 193 11.27 4.15 -3.99
N GLY A 194 11.42 5.49 -3.91
CA GLY A 194 10.47 6.40 -4.57
C GLY A 194 9.07 6.46 -3.93
N THR A 195 8.84 5.67 -2.86
CA THR A 195 7.56 5.46 -2.19
C THR A 195 7.41 6.26 -0.89
N SER A 196 8.22 7.31 -0.72
CA SER A 196 8.24 8.13 0.51
C SER A 196 6.90 8.80 0.86
N TYR A 197 5.95 8.80 -0.08
CA TYR A 197 4.62 9.40 0.12
C TYR A 197 3.56 8.41 0.57
N ILE A 198 3.89 7.11 0.68
CA ILE A 198 2.92 6.06 1.03
C ILE A 198 3.10 5.65 2.50
N PRO A 199 2.08 5.79 3.35
CA PRO A 199 2.11 5.33 4.73
C PRO A 199 1.76 3.84 4.83
N PHE A 200 2.61 2.94 4.34
CA PHE A 200 2.31 1.52 4.21
C PHE A 200 1.82 0.85 5.50
N ILE A 201 0.86 -0.04 5.34
CA ILE A 201 0.56 -1.10 6.29
C ILE A 201 1.57 -2.22 6.02
N GLN A 202 2.34 -2.61 7.05
CA GLN A 202 3.19 -3.79 7.01
C GLN A 202 2.43 -4.98 7.57
N SER A 203 2.51 -6.13 6.90
CA SER A 203 1.92 -7.40 7.36
C SER A 203 2.86 -8.57 7.06
N ASP A 204 2.56 -9.73 7.64
CA ASP A 204 3.22 -11.01 7.32
C ASP A 204 2.38 -11.87 6.36
N VAL A 205 1.41 -11.28 5.72
CA VAL A 205 0.64 -11.94 4.64
C VAL A 205 1.57 -12.24 3.47
N ALA A 206 1.58 -13.48 3.00
CA ALA A 206 2.43 -13.87 1.89
C ALA A 206 1.95 -13.24 0.57
N ILE A 207 2.69 -12.25 0.08
CA ILE A 207 2.48 -11.63 -1.23
C ILE A 207 3.53 -12.17 -2.20
N ASN A 208 3.08 -12.58 -3.37
CA ASN A 208 3.90 -13.08 -4.46
C ASN A 208 3.48 -12.41 -5.78
N PRO A 209 4.29 -12.53 -6.86
CA PRO A 209 3.92 -12.03 -8.18
C PRO A 209 2.50 -12.44 -8.57
N GLY A 210 1.68 -11.46 -8.93
CA GLY A 210 0.27 -11.64 -9.27
C GLY A 210 -0.73 -11.23 -8.19
N ASN A 211 -0.33 -11.12 -6.91
CA ASN A 211 -1.19 -10.59 -5.84
C ASN A 211 -1.16 -9.07 -5.77
N SER A 212 -0.15 -8.41 -6.36
CA SER A 212 -0.05 -6.94 -6.40
C SER A 212 -1.26 -6.34 -7.11
N GLY A 213 -1.82 -5.27 -6.55
CA GLY A 213 -3.06 -4.63 -6.97
C GLY A 213 -4.31 -5.27 -6.38
N GLY A 214 -4.23 -6.46 -5.80
CA GLY A 214 -5.33 -7.12 -5.10
C GLY A 214 -5.63 -6.50 -3.73
N PRO A 215 -6.82 -6.78 -3.16
CA PRO A 215 -7.24 -6.25 -1.88
C PRO A 215 -6.57 -6.95 -0.69
N LEU A 216 -6.34 -6.18 0.38
CA LEU A 216 -6.13 -6.67 1.73
C LEU A 216 -7.42 -6.44 2.52
N PHE A 217 -7.96 -7.47 3.15
CA PHE A 217 -9.21 -7.44 3.90
C PHE A 217 -8.97 -7.45 5.41
N ASN A 218 -9.88 -6.82 6.15
CA ASN A 218 -10.12 -7.14 7.56
C ASN A 218 -11.04 -8.37 7.67
N LEU A 219 -11.27 -8.86 8.89
CA LEU A 219 -12.15 -10.04 9.11
C LEU A 219 -13.64 -9.78 8.87
N LYS A 220 -14.04 -8.54 8.58
CA LYS A 220 -15.43 -8.20 8.20
C LYS A 220 -15.64 -8.27 6.68
N GLY A 221 -14.61 -8.65 5.90
CA GLY A 221 -14.66 -8.63 4.43
C GLY A 221 -14.56 -7.23 3.83
N GLU A 222 -14.15 -6.22 4.60
CA GLU A 222 -13.94 -4.87 4.11
C GLU A 222 -12.49 -4.70 3.64
N VAL A 223 -12.28 -4.02 2.52
CA VAL A 223 -10.95 -3.72 1.99
C VAL A 223 -10.29 -2.64 2.84
N ILE A 224 -9.14 -2.95 3.43
CA ILE A 224 -8.33 -2.01 4.20
C ILE A 224 -7.06 -1.53 3.47
N GLY A 225 -6.78 -2.09 2.29
CA GLY A 225 -5.67 -1.61 1.46
C GLY A 225 -5.49 -2.38 0.17
N ILE A 226 -4.52 -1.91 -0.63
CA ILE A 226 -4.11 -2.46 -1.92
C ILE A 226 -2.74 -3.10 -1.73
N ASN A 227 -2.60 -4.41 -1.96
CA ASN A 227 -1.32 -5.10 -1.87
C ASN A 227 -0.36 -4.56 -2.93
N ALA A 228 0.83 -4.13 -2.53
CA ALA A 228 1.75 -3.47 -3.43
C ALA A 228 3.05 -4.26 -3.63
N MET A 229 3.79 -4.53 -2.56
CA MET A 229 5.15 -5.03 -2.66
C MET A 229 5.55 -5.87 -1.45
N ILE A 230 6.69 -6.55 -1.57
CA ILE A 230 7.37 -7.23 -0.47
C ILE A 230 8.74 -6.60 -0.22
N TYR A 231 9.24 -6.74 1.00
CA TYR A 231 10.67 -6.58 1.24
C TYR A 231 11.37 -7.89 0.86
N SER A 232 12.32 -7.81 -0.07
CA SER A 232 13.03 -9.00 -0.54
C SER A 232 14.46 -8.68 -0.90
N SER A 233 15.38 -9.54 -0.50
CA SER A 233 16.79 -9.50 -0.94
C SER A 233 17.08 -10.45 -2.09
N GLY A 234 16.17 -11.37 -2.40
CA GLY A 234 16.35 -12.42 -3.42
C GLY A 234 15.13 -12.63 -4.33
N GLY A 235 14.16 -11.68 -4.35
CA GLY A 235 12.97 -11.73 -5.20
C GLY A 235 11.80 -12.58 -4.65
N GLY A 236 11.98 -13.29 -3.52
CA GLY A 236 10.93 -14.08 -2.87
C GLY A 236 10.41 -13.44 -1.58
N TYR A 237 9.23 -13.85 -1.15
CA TYR A 237 8.62 -13.44 0.12
C TYR A 237 9.50 -13.87 1.31
N MET A 238 9.78 -12.93 2.22
CA MET A 238 10.63 -13.11 3.40
C MET A 238 9.92 -12.71 4.71
N GLY A 239 8.60 -12.77 4.77
CA GLY A 239 7.82 -12.44 5.97
C GLY A 239 7.45 -10.96 6.11
N ILE A 240 7.71 -10.13 5.10
CA ILE A 240 7.39 -8.69 5.14
C ILE A 240 6.71 -8.28 3.84
N SER A 241 5.47 -7.87 3.96
CA SER A 241 4.65 -7.33 2.88
C SER A 241 4.18 -5.92 3.19
N PHE A 242 3.99 -5.12 2.15
CA PHE A 242 3.54 -3.75 2.22
C PHE A 242 2.27 -3.56 1.41
N THR A 243 1.30 -2.91 2.04
CA THR A 243 -0.03 -2.64 1.49
C THR A 243 -0.31 -1.14 1.58
N ILE A 244 -0.82 -0.55 0.52
CA ILE A 244 -1.23 0.85 0.46
C ILE A 244 -2.55 0.98 1.24
N PRO A 245 -2.63 1.83 2.29
CA PRO A 245 -3.86 1.96 3.07
C PRO A 245 -5.03 2.45 2.22
N ILE A 246 -6.22 1.91 2.43
CA ILE A 246 -7.38 2.24 1.61
C ILE A 246 -7.85 3.69 1.79
N ASN A 247 -7.74 4.27 2.99
CA ASN A 247 -8.08 5.68 3.21
C ASN A 247 -7.16 6.59 2.39
N TYR A 248 -5.85 6.29 2.35
CA TYR A 248 -4.90 7.02 1.52
C TYR A 248 -5.21 6.84 0.01
N ALA A 249 -5.48 5.60 -0.42
CA ALA A 249 -5.85 5.31 -1.80
C ALA A 249 -7.13 6.04 -2.22
N SER A 250 -8.13 6.16 -1.33
CA SER A 250 -9.38 6.87 -1.60
C SER A 250 -9.17 8.36 -1.89
N GLU A 251 -8.26 9.03 -1.15
CA GLU A 251 -7.89 10.43 -1.43
C GLU A 251 -7.26 10.59 -2.84
N ILE A 252 -6.49 9.60 -3.27
CA ILE A 252 -5.86 9.56 -4.60
C ILE A 252 -6.92 9.30 -5.68
N ILE A 253 -7.82 8.33 -5.46
CA ILE A 253 -8.89 7.95 -6.38
C ILE A 253 -9.80 9.15 -6.68
N ASP A 254 -10.16 9.90 -5.66
CA ASP A 254 -11.02 11.08 -5.80
C ASP A 254 -10.36 12.13 -6.72
N GLN A 255 -9.05 12.35 -6.58
CA GLN A 255 -8.32 13.25 -7.47
C GLN A 255 -8.21 12.68 -8.90
N LEU A 256 -7.87 11.39 -9.05
CA LEU A 256 -7.78 10.73 -10.36
C LEU A 256 -9.12 10.77 -11.11
N LYS A 257 -10.23 10.58 -10.39
CA LYS A 257 -11.57 10.58 -10.96
C LYS A 257 -12.03 11.98 -11.40
N ASN A 258 -11.69 13.01 -10.62
CA ASN A 258 -12.15 14.38 -10.86
C ASN A 258 -11.20 15.17 -11.77
N ASP A 259 -9.89 15.03 -11.54
CA ASP A 259 -8.85 15.87 -12.15
C ASP A 259 -7.94 15.10 -13.12
N GLY A 260 -7.97 13.76 -13.10
CA GLY A 260 -7.12 12.88 -13.90
C GLY A 260 -5.65 12.82 -13.40
N VAL A 261 -5.27 13.67 -12.48
CA VAL A 261 -3.90 13.79 -11.92
C VAL A 261 -3.95 14.00 -10.43
N VAL A 262 -2.85 13.64 -9.74
CA VAL A 262 -2.70 13.81 -8.29
C VAL A 262 -1.79 14.99 -8.00
N SER A 263 -2.31 15.96 -7.26
CA SER A 263 -1.56 17.13 -6.84
C SER A 263 -1.02 16.93 -5.42
N ARG A 264 0.28 17.16 -5.22
CA ARG A 264 0.97 16.99 -3.93
C ARG A 264 1.59 18.27 -3.43
N GLY A 265 1.55 18.43 -2.12
CA GLY A 265 2.31 19.45 -1.46
C GLY A 265 3.81 19.18 -1.54
N TRP A 266 4.59 20.28 -1.63
CA TRP A 266 6.03 20.26 -1.67
C TRP A 266 6.62 21.30 -0.73
N LEU A 267 7.72 20.95 -0.07
CA LEU A 267 8.43 21.82 0.87
C LEU A 267 9.79 22.31 0.33
N GLY A 268 10.50 21.45 -0.39
CA GLY A 268 11.81 21.72 -0.96
C GLY A 268 12.95 21.61 0.06
N VAL A 269 12.94 20.54 0.85
CA VAL A 269 14.00 20.17 1.77
C VAL A 269 14.44 18.72 1.54
N SER A 270 15.71 18.43 1.80
CA SER A 270 16.16 17.08 2.07
C SER A 270 16.30 16.90 3.58
N VAL A 271 15.81 15.78 4.09
CA VAL A 271 15.82 15.48 5.52
C VAL A 271 16.54 14.17 5.82
N GLN A 272 17.03 14.06 7.03
CA GLN A 272 17.63 12.84 7.56
C GLN A 272 17.11 12.55 8.96
N GLU A 273 17.29 11.30 9.38
CA GLU A 273 16.88 10.83 10.69
C GLU A 273 17.69 11.50 11.81
N VAL A 274 17.03 11.84 12.91
CA VAL A 274 17.66 12.36 14.11
C VAL A 274 18.11 11.17 14.95
N THR A 275 19.39 10.80 14.84
CA THR A 275 19.99 9.77 15.70
C THR A 275 20.14 10.26 17.13
N LYS A 276 20.44 9.35 18.08
CA LYS A 276 20.68 9.72 19.47
C LYS A 276 21.82 10.71 19.61
N ASP A 277 22.93 10.50 18.90
CA ASP A 277 24.11 11.37 18.96
C ASP A 277 23.80 12.78 18.44
N LEU A 278 22.98 12.88 17.39
CA LEU A 278 22.50 14.17 16.88
C LEU A 278 21.55 14.84 17.87
N ALA A 279 20.62 14.10 18.49
CA ALA A 279 19.72 14.65 19.50
C ALA A 279 20.49 15.21 20.70
N ASP A 280 21.51 14.50 21.17
CA ASP A 280 22.37 14.92 22.29
C ASP A 280 23.20 16.18 21.89
N SER A 281 23.78 16.20 20.69
CA SER A 281 24.53 17.36 20.16
C SER A 281 23.69 18.61 20.04
N PHE A 282 22.44 18.47 19.61
CA PHE A 282 21.49 19.59 19.49
C PHE A 282 20.80 19.94 20.82
N LYS A 283 20.97 19.15 21.88
CA LYS A 283 20.25 19.27 23.16
C LYS A 283 18.73 19.12 23.01
N LEU A 284 18.31 18.23 22.10
CA LEU A 284 16.90 18.00 21.81
C LEU A 284 16.18 17.12 22.84
N GLY A 285 16.92 16.44 23.71
CA GLY A 285 16.42 15.55 24.73
C GLY A 285 16.20 14.12 24.21
N ASN A 286 15.29 13.91 23.27
CA ASN A 286 15.00 12.60 22.67
C ASN A 286 15.17 12.65 21.14
N PRO A 287 15.62 11.55 20.50
CA PRO A 287 15.65 11.44 19.03
C PRO A 287 14.21 11.51 18.48
N ARG A 288 13.91 12.56 17.76
CA ARG A 288 12.63 12.77 17.08
C ARG A 288 12.73 13.89 16.06
N GLY A 289 11.81 13.89 15.09
CA GLY A 289 11.71 14.94 14.09
C GLY A 289 12.50 14.63 12.81
N ALA A 290 12.43 15.54 11.87
CA ALA A 290 13.13 15.48 10.60
C ALA A 290 14.23 16.57 10.59
N LEU A 291 15.50 16.17 10.59
CA LEU A 291 16.64 17.09 10.51
C LEU A 291 16.81 17.55 9.06
N ILE A 292 16.75 18.85 8.83
CA ILE A 292 16.99 19.44 7.51
C ILE A 292 18.50 19.39 7.19
N GLY A 293 18.84 18.55 6.23
CA GLY A 293 20.20 18.49 5.67
C GLY A 293 20.44 19.56 4.62
N ASN A 294 19.42 19.85 3.79
CA ASN A 294 19.52 20.89 2.76
C ASN A 294 18.16 21.55 2.52
N VAL A 295 18.18 22.85 2.23
CA VAL A 295 17.04 23.66 1.77
C VAL A 295 17.29 24.03 0.32
N LEU A 296 16.38 23.71 -0.56
CA LEU A 296 16.47 24.02 -1.99
C LEU A 296 16.20 25.52 -2.21
N LYS A 297 16.96 26.10 -3.13
CA LYS A 297 16.79 27.51 -3.53
C LYS A 297 15.39 27.70 -4.16
N ASP A 298 14.80 28.86 -3.92
CA ASP A 298 13.48 29.27 -4.41
C ASP A 298 12.34 28.32 -3.98
N SER A 299 12.58 27.53 -2.91
CA SER A 299 11.59 26.60 -2.36
C SER A 299 10.64 27.25 -1.35
N PRO A 300 9.49 26.61 -1.05
CA PRO A 300 8.64 27.00 0.07
C PRO A 300 9.36 27.06 1.41
N ALA A 301 10.27 26.13 1.65
CA ALA A 301 11.09 26.08 2.86
C ALA A 301 11.98 27.29 3.01
N GLU A 302 12.69 27.68 1.93
CA GLU A 302 13.55 28.86 1.93
C GLU A 302 12.74 30.14 2.16
N ARG A 303 11.61 30.30 1.45
CA ARG A 303 10.71 31.45 1.62
C ARG A 303 10.15 31.56 3.04
N ALA A 304 9.91 30.41 3.70
CA ALA A 304 9.48 30.36 5.10
C ALA A 304 10.62 30.63 6.10
N GLY A 305 11.88 30.67 5.65
CA GLY A 305 13.05 30.88 6.51
C GLY A 305 13.51 29.63 7.27
N LEU A 306 13.17 28.43 6.77
CA LEU A 306 13.78 27.18 7.21
C LEU A 306 15.26 27.16 6.80
N LYS A 307 16.10 26.50 7.59
CA LYS A 307 17.55 26.45 7.39
C LYS A 307 18.10 25.06 7.59
N ASN A 308 19.24 24.80 6.99
CA ASN A 308 20.03 23.59 7.28
C ASN A 308 20.32 23.52 8.78
N GLY A 309 20.18 22.36 9.37
CA GLY A 309 20.34 22.13 10.81
C GLY A 309 19.08 22.36 11.65
N ASP A 310 17.95 22.79 11.08
CA ASP A 310 16.66 22.79 11.77
C ASP A 310 16.16 21.36 11.92
N VAL A 311 15.53 21.04 13.05
CA VAL A 311 14.77 19.80 13.23
C VAL A 311 13.29 20.14 13.21
N ILE A 312 12.54 19.62 12.24
CA ILE A 312 11.09 19.82 12.17
C ILE A 312 10.44 18.82 13.14
N LEU A 313 9.78 19.33 14.18
CA LEU A 313 9.13 18.52 15.23
C LEU A 313 7.66 18.28 14.99
N SER A 314 6.99 19.21 14.31
CA SER A 314 5.62 19.04 13.84
C SER A 314 5.36 19.87 12.59
N PHE A 315 4.44 19.39 11.75
CA PHE A 315 4.00 20.08 10.54
C PHE A 315 2.49 19.90 10.40
N ASN A 316 1.76 20.99 10.14
CA ASN A 316 0.30 20.99 10.09
C ASN A 316 -0.35 20.31 11.31
N LYS A 317 0.08 20.64 12.53
CA LYS A 317 -0.37 20.06 13.82
C LYS A 317 -0.07 18.57 14.01
N GLN A 318 0.54 17.89 13.05
CA GLN A 318 0.95 16.49 13.16
C GLN A 318 2.38 16.41 13.67
N LYS A 319 2.64 15.53 14.65
CA LYS A 319 3.98 15.30 15.19
C LYS A 319 4.83 14.54 14.18
N ILE A 320 6.10 14.88 14.12
CA ILE A 320 7.11 14.17 13.33
C ILE A 320 7.99 13.41 14.32
N ILE A 321 7.95 12.10 14.27
CA ILE A 321 8.75 11.19 15.09
C ILE A 321 9.97 10.73 14.29
N TYR A 322 9.74 10.28 13.05
CA TYR A 322 10.78 9.86 12.12
C TYR A 322 10.88 10.84 10.95
N SER A 323 12.04 10.93 10.34
CA SER A 323 12.23 11.80 9.17
C SER A 323 11.27 11.51 8.02
N GLY A 324 10.89 10.23 7.84
CA GLY A 324 9.94 9.78 6.83
C GLY A 324 8.50 10.28 7.04
N ASP A 325 8.13 10.76 8.24
CA ASP A 325 6.79 11.32 8.50
C ASP A 325 6.57 12.64 7.75
N LEU A 326 7.65 13.42 7.53
CA LEU A 326 7.54 14.73 6.90
C LEU A 326 7.01 14.66 5.46
N PRO A 327 7.57 13.87 4.55
CA PRO A 327 7.03 13.76 3.18
C PRO A 327 5.60 13.20 3.17
N LEU A 328 5.23 12.28 4.06
CA LEU A 328 3.87 11.76 4.18
C LEU A 328 2.87 12.87 4.54
N ILE A 329 3.24 13.74 5.49
CA ILE A 329 2.40 14.85 5.95
C ILE A 329 2.32 15.95 4.88
N VAL A 330 3.47 16.38 4.35
CA VAL A 330 3.55 17.46 3.36
C VAL A 330 2.84 17.08 2.07
N GLY A 331 3.03 15.85 1.58
CA GLY A 331 2.45 15.38 0.32
C GLY A 331 0.91 15.36 0.30
N ARG A 332 0.27 15.24 1.47
CA ARG A 332 -1.20 15.27 1.62
C ARG A 332 -1.78 16.67 1.76
N ILE A 333 -0.94 17.70 1.94
CA ILE A 333 -1.40 19.08 2.06
C ILE A 333 -1.64 19.65 0.66
N LYS A 334 -2.84 20.20 0.45
CA LYS A 334 -3.16 20.87 -0.81
C LYS A 334 -2.15 22.01 -1.06
N PRO A 335 -1.54 22.07 -2.25
CA PRO A 335 -0.68 23.17 -2.62
C PRO A 335 -1.30 24.57 -2.33
N ASP A 336 -0.46 25.56 -2.13
CA ASP A 336 -0.81 26.93 -1.75
C ASP A 336 -1.45 27.09 -0.36
N THR A 337 -1.64 25.99 0.39
CA THR A 337 -2.10 26.06 1.78
C THR A 337 -0.98 26.53 2.70
N THR A 338 -1.27 27.46 3.61
CA THR A 338 -0.34 27.89 4.65
C THR A 338 -0.62 27.13 5.93
N VAL A 339 0.39 26.45 6.46
CA VAL A 339 0.33 25.64 7.67
C VAL A 339 1.36 26.04 8.71
N ASP A 340 1.11 25.64 9.95
CA ASP A 340 2.06 25.85 11.04
C ASP A 340 3.09 24.71 11.08
N ALA A 341 4.35 25.06 11.29
CA ALA A 341 5.45 24.16 11.58
C ALA A 341 6.07 24.53 12.95
N VAL A 342 6.44 23.52 13.72
CA VAL A 342 7.29 23.69 14.91
C VAL A 342 8.64 23.10 14.59
N ILE A 343 9.67 23.94 14.69
CA ILE A 343 11.06 23.55 14.48
C ILE A 343 11.87 23.72 15.76
N PHE A 344 12.95 22.96 15.86
CA PHE A 344 13.97 23.14 16.88
C PHE A 344 15.22 23.71 16.21
N ARG A 345 15.67 24.88 16.66
CA ARG A 345 16.83 25.60 16.12
C ARG A 345 17.65 26.18 17.27
N SER A 346 18.93 25.83 17.35
CA SER A 346 19.87 26.36 18.36
C SER A 346 19.36 26.22 19.81
N GLY A 347 18.80 25.05 20.16
CA GLY A 347 18.33 24.76 21.51
C GLY A 347 16.92 25.28 21.85
N ILE A 348 16.19 25.89 20.90
CA ILE A 348 14.90 26.54 21.15
C ILE A 348 13.86 26.06 20.12
N GLU A 349 12.66 25.75 20.61
CA GLU A 349 11.50 25.51 19.72
C GLU A 349 10.96 26.83 19.17
N LYS A 350 10.70 26.86 17.87
CA LYS A 350 10.14 28.01 17.16
C LYS A 350 8.94 27.58 16.32
N LYS A 351 7.90 28.40 16.36
CA LYS A 351 6.74 28.26 15.46
C LYS A 351 6.98 29.07 14.20
N MET A 352 6.66 28.48 13.06
CA MET A 352 6.80 29.11 11.74
C MET A 352 5.55 28.83 10.92
N ARG A 353 5.21 29.73 10.00
CA ARG A 353 4.16 29.50 9.00
C ARG A 353 4.82 29.20 7.66
N VAL A 354 4.38 28.15 7.03
CA VAL A 354 4.93 27.67 5.77
C VAL A 354 3.81 27.56 4.73
N LYS A 355 3.95 28.24 3.61
CA LYS A 355 3.07 28.06 2.45
C LYS A 355 3.61 26.91 1.62
N VAL A 356 2.87 25.80 1.58
CA VAL A 356 3.25 24.59 0.85
C VAL A 356 3.16 24.84 -0.65
N GLY A 357 4.18 24.43 -1.42
CA GLY A 357 4.20 24.52 -2.88
C GLY A 357 3.63 23.28 -3.55
N VAL A 358 3.68 23.25 -4.88
CA VAL A 358 3.34 22.11 -5.71
C VAL A 358 4.57 21.24 -5.91
N LEU A 359 4.44 19.92 -5.74
CA LEU A 359 5.45 18.98 -6.19
C LEU A 359 5.34 18.86 -7.72
N GLU A 360 6.26 19.53 -8.44
CA GLU A 360 6.33 19.41 -9.89
C GLU A 360 6.87 18.03 -10.29
N GLU A 361 6.23 17.39 -11.25
CA GLU A 361 6.79 16.20 -11.88
C GLU A 361 7.94 16.63 -12.79
N ILE A 362 9.13 16.16 -12.49
CA ILE A 362 10.27 16.31 -13.42
C ILE A 362 9.94 15.39 -14.61
N LYS A 363 9.58 16.00 -15.72
CA LYS A 363 9.31 15.33 -17.00
C LYS A 363 10.59 14.77 -17.62
#